data_979af9607fcf037cbeb5b0006f1dd481
#
_entry.id   979af9607fcf037cbeb5b0006f1dd481
#
_cell.length_a   1.000
_cell.length_b   1.000
_cell.length_c   1.000
_cell.angle_alpha   90.00
_cell.angle_beta   90.00
_cell.angle_gamma   90.00
#
_symmetry.space_group_name_H-M   'P 1'
#
loop_
_entity.id
_entity.type
_entity.pdbx_description
1 polymer ?
#
loop_
_entity_poly.entity_id
_entity_poly.type
_entity_poly.pdbx_seq_one_letter_code
_entity_poly.pdbx_strand_id
1 'polypeptide(L)'
;MRALAVIYAALLYGFIFLPVVVLILYSFQATSFPIPPFTGPSLRWYGAVISDGRLTAGLVNSVMVALASSAASVLLGFLAAWGFARFRLPGEAWLRALITVPLTVSYLIIGMGLLVMFNAIGMPKSLWAAGIGHVVINLPLCFAIVYSQMGDHQMIIERAARDLGAAEWQVVLLITAPMLWPALFAAFFLSMTFSWDEFVISWLLTRFDTTLPVEIWNLMRSGLNPKTNAVGALVFGVSILLAILFELVALRRRPA
;
A
#
# COMPACT_ATOMS: atom_id res chain seq x y z
N MET A 1 17.51 35.46 4.02
CA MET A 1 16.57 34.49 3.41
C MET A 1 16.89 33.04 3.72
N ARG A 2 18.14 32.54 3.55
CA ARG A 2 18.50 31.14 3.84
C ARG A 2 18.27 30.73 5.30
N ALA A 3 18.64 31.56 6.29
CA ALA A 3 18.44 31.24 7.71
C ALA A 3 16.94 31.11 8.08
N LEU A 4 16.10 32.01 7.57
CA LEU A 4 14.64 31.93 7.75
C LEU A 4 14.05 30.66 7.13
N ALA A 5 14.50 30.25 5.93
CA ALA A 5 14.05 29.03 5.29
C ALA A 5 14.45 27.77 6.09
N VAL A 6 15.67 27.74 6.66
CA VAL A 6 16.13 26.65 7.52
C VAL A 6 15.32 26.57 8.81
N ILE A 7 15.06 27.73 9.47
CA ILE A 7 14.23 27.77 10.69
C ILE A 7 12.80 27.30 10.39
N TYR A 8 12.21 27.79 9.30
CA TYR A 8 10.86 27.36 8.88
C TYR A 8 10.83 25.85 8.62
N ALA A 9 11.78 25.31 7.86
CA ALA A 9 11.86 23.87 7.60
C ALA A 9 12.02 23.06 8.90
N ALA A 10 12.89 23.50 9.81
CA ALA A 10 13.10 22.83 11.10
C ALA A 10 11.84 22.82 11.97
N LEU A 11 11.11 23.95 12.02
CA LEU A 11 9.83 24.04 12.74
C LEU A 11 8.76 23.16 12.10
N LEU A 12 8.65 23.16 10.77
CA LEU A 12 7.70 22.33 10.03
C LEU A 12 7.94 20.84 10.26
N TYR A 13 9.19 20.37 10.07
CA TYR A 13 9.53 18.98 10.29
C TYR A 13 9.40 18.59 11.76
N GLY A 14 9.83 19.47 12.69
CA GLY A 14 9.66 19.27 14.12
C GLY A 14 8.18 19.07 14.47
N PHE A 15 7.28 19.91 13.96
CA PHE A 15 5.84 19.78 14.19
C PHE A 15 5.26 18.47 13.61
N ILE A 16 5.67 18.09 12.39
CA ILE A 16 5.19 16.86 11.73
C ILE A 16 5.67 15.62 12.47
N PHE A 17 6.95 15.58 12.89
CA PHE A 17 7.53 14.39 13.53
C PHE A 17 7.33 14.33 15.05
N LEU A 18 6.93 15.43 15.70
CA LEU A 18 6.72 15.46 17.16
C LEU A 18 5.77 14.35 17.64
N PRO A 19 4.59 14.11 17.05
CA PRO A 19 3.70 13.02 17.47
C PRO A 19 4.37 11.66 17.38
N VAL A 20 5.18 11.42 16.33
CA VAL A 20 5.90 10.16 16.14
C VAL A 20 6.99 9.98 17.19
N VAL A 21 7.73 11.05 17.51
CA VAL A 21 8.73 11.04 18.58
C VAL A 21 8.08 10.73 19.92
N VAL A 22 6.94 11.36 20.22
CA VAL A 22 6.16 11.11 21.44
C VAL A 22 5.68 9.65 21.49
N LEU A 23 5.15 9.13 20.39
CA LEU A 23 4.74 7.74 20.29
C LEU A 23 5.91 6.79 20.58
N ILE A 24 7.06 7.01 19.94
CA ILE A 24 8.26 6.21 20.14
C ILE A 24 8.75 6.34 21.60
N LEU A 25 8.78 7.55 22.16
CA LEU A 25 9.19 7.76 23.55
C LEU A 25 8.33 6.95 24.52
N TYR A 26 7.00 7.06 24.42
CA TYR A 26 6.06 6.35 25.29
C TYR A 26 5.93 4.85 24.99
N SER A 27 6.46 4.37 23.87
CA SER A 27 6.59 2.92 23.64
C SER A 27 7.58 2.24 24.60
N PHE A 28 8.50 3.03 25.18
CA PHE A 28 9.46 2.58 26.18
C PHE A 28 9.00 2.87 27.62
N GLN A 29 7.79 3.36 27.85
CA GLN A 29 7.27 3.63 29.18
C GLN A 29 7.25 2.37 30.04
N ALA A 30 7.78 2.45 31.29
CA ALA A 30 7.81 1.30 32.19
C ALA A 30 6.45 1.03 32.85
N THR A 31 5.63 2.06 33.07
CA THR A 31 4.28 1.94 33.67
C THR A 31 3.23 1.50 32.65
N SER A 32 2.04 1.14 33.14
CA SER A 32 0.92 0.67 32.30
C SER A 32 0.16 1.79 31.58
N PHE A 33 0.47 3.04 31.89
CA PHE A 33 -0.17 4.20 31.26
C PHE A 33 0.84 5.05 30.50
N PRO A 34 0.58 5.41 29.23
CA PRO A 34 1.46 6.25 28.41
C PRO A 34 1.27 7.74 28.70
N ILE A 35 1.43 8.14 29.97
CA ILE A 35 1.25 9.52 30.45
C ILE A 35 2.48 10.03 31.17
N PRO A 36 2.73 11.35 31.20
CA PRO A 36 3.80 11.94 32.00
C PRO A 36 3.62 11.66 33.52
N PRO A 37 4.73 11.54 34.27
CA PRO A 37 6.11 11.61 33.83
C PRO A 37 6.61 10.34 33.14
N PHE A 38 7.64 10.45 32.27
CA PHE A 38 8.32 9.29 31.72
C PHE A 38 9.10 8.55 32.80
N THR A 39 8.77 7.27 33.03
CA THR A 39 9.31 6.48 34.16
C THR A 39 10.48 5.58 33.78
N GLY A 40 11.17 5.89 32.68
CA GLY A 40 12.38 5.21 32.25
C GLY A 40 12.18 4.21 31.13
N PRO A 41 13.25 3.85 30.38
CA PRO A 41 13.16 2.97 29.23
C PRO A 41 12.92 1.52 29.66
N SER A 42 11.89 0.89 29.05
CA SER A 42 11.55 -0.52 29.23
C SER A 42 11.19 -1.16 27.89
N LEU A 43 11.72 -2.34 27.61
CA LEU A 43 11.36 -3.15 26.42
C LEU A 43 10.18 -4.10 26.67
N ARG A 44 9.57 -4.04 27.87
CA ARG A 44 8.48 -4.94 28.27
C ARG A 44 7.36 -5.00 27.24
N TRP A 45 6.97 -3.85 26.71
CA TRP A 45 5.84 -3.75 25.78
C TRP A 45 6.16 -4.34 24.41
N TYR A 46 7.41 -4.25 23.96
CA TYR A 46 7.86 -4.92 22.73
C TYR A 46 7.79 -6.45 22.88
N GLY A 47 8.22 -6.99 24.04
CA GLY A 47 8.03 -8.40 24.34
C GLY A 47 6.54 -8.80 24.36
N ALA A 48 5.67 -7.96 24.95
CA ALA A 48 4.23 -8.19 24.98
C ALA A 48 3.57 -8.10 23.59
N VAL A 49 4.12 -7.33 22.66
CA VAL A 49 3.65 -7.27 21.26
C VAL A 49 4.03 -8.54 20.52
N ILE A 50 5.28 -8.98 20.63
CA ILE A 50 5.80 -10.17 19.92
C ILE A 50 5.11 -11.46 20.43
N SER A 51 4.78 -11.52 21.72
CA SER A 51 4.08 -12.66 22.31
C SER A 51 2.57 -12.65 22.09
N ASP A 52 2.01 -11.56 21.53
CA ASP A 52 0.57 -11.48 21.24
C ASP A 52 0.25 -12.13 19.90
N GLY A 53 -0.40 -13.30 19.98
CA GLY A 53 -0.78 -14.07 18.79
C GLY A 53 -1.72 -13.34 17.83
N ARG A 54 -2.54 -12.37 18.30
CA ARG A 54 -3.43 -11.60 17.42
C ARG A 54 -2.65 -10.57 16.62
N LEU A 55 -1.71 -9.87 17.28
CA LEU A 55 -0.87 -8.87 16.61
C LEU A 55 0.07 -9.51 15.59
N THR A 56 0.69 -10.64 15.95
CA THR A 56 1.57 -11.37 15.03
C THR A 56 0.80 -11.98 13.86
N ALA A 57 -0.39 -12.53 14.09
CA ALA A 57 -1.27 -12.98 13.02
C ALA A 57 -1.72 -11.81 12.13
N GLY A 58 -2.13 -10.68 12.72
CA GLY A 58 -2.49 -9.47 12.00
C GLY A 58 -1.35 -8.92 11.13
N LEU A 59 -0.10 -8.99 11.63
CA LEU A 59 1.10 -8.62 10.88
C LEU A 59 1.27 -9.51 9.64
N VAL A 60 1.22 -10.82 9.81
CA VAL A 60 1.35 -11.79 8.71
C VAL A 60 0.22 -11.60 7.70
N ASN A 61 -1.02 -11.43 8.17
CA ASN A 61 -2.18 -11.17 7.32
C ASN A 61 -2.02 -9.90 6.51
N SER A 62 -1.53 -8.80 7.12
CA SER A 62 -1.25 -7.54 6.41
C SER A 62 -0.22 -7.72 5.32
N VAL A 63 0.87 -8.42 5.59
CA VAL A 63 1.91 -8.70 4.58
C VAL A 63 1.35 -9.53 3.44
N MET A 64 0.60 -10.59 3.73
CA MET A 64 -0.01 -11.45 2.70
C MET A 64 -1.00 -10.67 1.84
N VAL A 65 -1.92 -9.91 2.46
CA VAL A 65 -2.90 -9.09 1.74
C VAL A 65 -2.19 -8.03 0.91
N ALA A 66 -1.21 -7.31 1.46
CA ALA A 66 -0.47 -6.29 0.74
C ALA A 66 0.28 -6.84 -0.46
N LEU A 67 1.00 -7.95 -0.32
CA LEU A 67 1.72 -8.59 -1.42
C LEU A 67 0.77 -9.10 -2.52
N ALA A 68 -0.27 -9.85 -2.12
CA ALA A 68 -1.19 -10.46 -3.07
C ALA A 68 -2.02 -9.41 -3.83
N SER A 69 -2.60 -8.42 -3.10
CA SER A 69 -3.40 -7.37 -3.71
C SER A 69 -2.57 -6.44 -4.60
N SER A 70 -1.34 -6.12 -4.21
CA SER A 70 -0.45 -5.27 -5.02
C SER A 70 0.00 -5.99 -6.29
N ALA A 71 0.35 -7.28 -6.21
CA ALA A 71 0.68 -8.08 -7.39
C ALA A 71 -0.50 -8.15 -8.36
N ALA A 72 -1.71 -8.40 -7.84
CA ALA A 72 -2.93 -8.42 -8.66
C ALA A 72 -3.24 -7.05 -9.27
N SER A 73 -3.12 -5.95 -8.48
CA SER A 73 -3.36 -4.58 -8.96
C SER A 73 -2.39 -4.16 -10.06
N VAL A 74 -1.10 -4.52 -9.91
CA VAL A 74 -0.09 -4.23 -10.95
C VAL A 74 -0.35 -5.05 -12.21
N LEU A 75 -0.67 -6.33 -12.07
CA LEU A 75 -0.96 -7.18 -13.22
C LEU A 75 -2.18 -6.66 -13.99
N LEU A 76 -3.28 -6.42 -13.29
CA LEU A 76 -4.51 -5.91 -13.92
C LEU A 76 -4.33 -4.48 -14.46
N GLY A 77 -3.64 -3.62 -13.71
CA GLY A 77 -3.30 -2.26 -14.12
C GLY A 77 -2.40 -2.23 -15.37
N PHE A 78 -1.41 -3.12 -15.45
CA PHE A 78 -0.56 -3.29 -16.63
C PHE A 78 -1.34 -3.76 -17.85
N LEU A 79 -2.15 -4.81 -17.69
CA LEU A 79 -2.96 -5.33 -18.80
C LEU A 79 -3.97 -4.28 -19.31
N ALA A 80 -4.61 -3.56 -18.39
CA ALA A 80 -5.49 -2.45 -18.74
C ALA A 80 -4.71 -1.34 -19.47
N ALA A 81 -3.57 -0.89 -18.92
CA ALA A 81 -2.75 0.15 -19.52
C ALA A 81 -2.27 -0.23 -20.94
N TRP A 82 -1.80 -1.48 -21.10
CA TRP A 82 -1.43 -2.01 -22.40
C TRP A 82 -2.60 -2.06 -23.37
N GLY A 83 -3.77 -2.54 -22.92
CA GLY A 83 -4.98 -2.57 -23.72
C GLY A 83 -5.39 -1.18 -24.22
N PHE A 84 -5.44 -0.19 -23.34
CA PHE A 84 -5.77 1.20 -23.71
C PHE A 84 -4.74 1.86 -24.62
N ALA A 85 -3.47 1.50 -24.45
CA ALA A 85 -2.40 2.10 -25.26
C ALA A 85 -2.28 1.50 -26.67
N ARG A 86 -2.75 0.27 -26.88
CA ARG A 86 -2.55 -0.48 -28.14
C ARG A 86 -3.81 -0.74 -28.96
N PHE A 87 -4.96 -0.71 -28.32
CA PHE A 87 -6.23 -0.98 -28.99
C PHE A 87 -7.14 0.24 -28.93
N ARG A 88 -7.86 0.50 -30.01
CA ARG A 88 -8.95 1.48 -30.03
C ARG A 88 -10.21 0.84 -29.45
N LEU A 89 -10.48 1.11 -28.20
CA LEU A 89 -11.62 0.53 -27.51
C LEU A 89 -12.88 1.38 -27.72
N PRO A 90 -14.02 0.78 -28.10
CA PRO A 90 -15.28 1.51 -28.14
C PRO A 90 -15.64 2.01 -26.74
N GLY A 91 -15.96 3.30 -26.61
CA GLY A 91 -16.24 3.89 -25.30
C GLY A 91 -15.00 4.06 -24.39
N GLU A 92 -13.81 4.19 -24.96
CA GLU A 92 -12.54 4.32 -24.23
C GLU A 92 -12.61 5.34 -23.06
N ALA A 93 -13.19 6.51 -23.29
CA ALA A 93 -13.32 7.54 -22.26
C ALA A 93 -14.12 7.04 -21.05
N TRP A 94 -15.21 6.31 -21.29
CA TRP A 94 -16.03 5.68 -20.25
C TRP A 94 -15.29 4.59 -19.50
N LEU A 95 -14.64 3.69 -20.21
CA LEU A 95 -13.88 2.60 -19.58
C LEU A 95 -12.73 3.15 -18.73
N ARG A 96 -12.03 4.17 -19.23
CA ARG A 96 -10.97 4.85 -18.47
C ARG A 96 -11.53 5.55 -17.23
N ALA A 97 -12.64 6.25 -17.35
CA ALA A 97 -13.32 6.87 -16.23
C ALA A 97 -13.71 5.81 -15.18
N LEU A 98 -14.28 4.68 -15.61
CA LEU A 98 -14.66 3.58 -14.72
C LEU A 98 -13.48 3.03 -13.91
N ILE A 99 -12.33 2.83 -14.56
CA ILE A 99 -11.11 2.38 -13.86
C ILE A 99 -10.63 3.43 -12.86
N THR A 100 -10.76 4.73 -13.16
CA THR A 100 -10.22 5.81 -12.31
C THR A 100 -11.18 6.31 -11.24
N VAL A 101 -12.48 6.02 -11.34
CA VAL A 101 -13.51 6.40 -10.34
C VAL A 101 -13.12 6.07 -8.90
N PRO A 102 -12.53 4.90 -8.56
CA PRO A 102 -12.17 4.60 -7.19
C PRO A 102 -11.16 5.58 -6.56
N LEU A 103 -10.38 6.32 -7.36
CA LEU A 103 -9.49 7.38 -6.82
C LEU A 103 -10.24 8.58 -6.25
N THR A 104 -11.48 8.79 -6.66
CA THR A 104 -12.30 9.96 -6.27
C THR A 104 -13.34 9.62 -5.21
N VAL A 105 -13.56 8.33 -4.94
CA VAL A 105 -14.56 7.84 -3.99
C VAL A 105 -13.89 7.50 -2.66
N SER A 106 -14.54 7.86 -1.55
CA SER A 106 -14.05 7.48 -0.21
C SER A 106 -13.97 5.96 -0.06
N TYR A 107 -12.88 5.48 0.54
CA TYR A 107 -12.68 4.06 0.85
C TYR A 107 -13.82 3.48 1.71
N LEU A 108 -14.43 4.28 2.56
CA LEU A 108 -15.60 3.87 3.32
C LEU A 108 -16.79 3.51 2.40
N ILE A 109 -17.07 4.33 1.41
CA ILE A 109 -18.16 4.09 0.45
C ILE A 109 -17.84 2.86 -0.40
N ILE A 110 -16.61 2.73 -0.89
CA ILE A 110 -16.18 1.55 -1.66
C ILE A 110 -16.31 0.30 -0.79
N GLY A 111 -15.82 0.33 0.44
CA GLY A 111 -15.87 -0.79 1.36
C GLY A 111 -17.29 -1.22 1.71
N MET A 112 -18.20 -0.25 1.95
CA MET A 112 -19.61 -0.54 2.19
C MET A 112 -20.30 -1.13 0.94
N GLY A 113 -20.02 -0.59 -0.24
CA GLY A 113 -20.52 -1.14 -1.50
C GLY A 113 -20.05 -2.57 -1.74
N LEU A 114 -18.77 -2.84 -1.52
CA LEU A 114 -18.20 -4.19 -1.61
C LEU A 114 -18.80 -5.14 -0.57
N LEU A 115 -19.01 -4.67 0.66
CA LEU A 115 -19.65 -5.47 1.72
C LEU A 115 -21.06 -5.89 1.33
N VAL A 116 -21.87 -4.97 0.79
CA VAL A 116 -23.23 -5.26 0.31
C VAL A 116 -23.18 -6.24 -0.85
N MET A 117 -22.30 -6.00 -1.83
CA MET A 117 -22.13 -6.86 -2.99
C MET A 117 -21.71 -8.27 -2.60
N PHE A 118 -20.70 -8.42 -1.73
CA PHE A 118 -20.21 -9.71 -1.28
C PHE A 118 -21.26 -10.47 -0.49
N ASN A 119 -22.02 -9.78 0.36
CA ASN A 119 -23.14 -10.39 1.08
C ASN A 119 -24.24 -10.88 0.11
N ALA A 120 -24.57 -10.12 -0.93
CA ALA A 120 -25.55 -10.49 -1.94
C ALA A 120 -25.17 -11.75 -2.73
N ILE A 121 -23.88 -11.96 -3.00
CA ILE A 121 -23.37 -13.16 -3.70
C ILE A 121 -22.98 -14.30 -2.74
N GLY A 122 -23.22 -14.15 -1.43
CA GLY A 122 -22.90 -15.16 -0.43
C GLY A 122 -21.39 -15.28 -0.09
N MET A 123 -20.57 -14.32 -0.46
CA MET A 123 -19.13 -14.30 -0.12
C MET A 123 -18.95 -13.81 1.32
N PRO A 124 -18.40 -14.64 2.23
CA PRO A 124 -18.21 -14.25 3.62
C PRO A 124 -17.09 -13.22 3.78
N LYS A 125 -17.16 -12.43 4.86
CA LYS A 125 -16.04 -11.58 5.31
C LYS A 125 -14.80 -12.43 5.57
N SER A 126 -13.68 -12.05 4.94
CA SER A 126 -12.42 -12.81 5.00
C SER A 126 -11.25 -11.95 4.54
N LEU A 127 -10.02 -12.45 4.70
CA LEU A 127 -8.84 -11.80 4.11
C LEU A 127 -8.90 -11.73 2.57
N TRP A 128 -9.55 -12.71 1.93
CA TRP A 128 -9.78 -12.67 0.47
C TRP A 128 -10.70 -11.53 0.06
N ALA A 129 -11.80 -11.33 0.81
CA ALA A 129 -12.70 -10.20 0.58
C ALA A 129 -11.97 -8.85 0.75
N ALA A 130 -11.16 -8.71 1.80
CA ALA A 130 -10.31 -7.55 2.00
C ALA A 130 -9.30 -7.38 0.87
N GLY A 131 -8.61 -8.46 0.46
CA GLY A 131 -7.66 -8.44 -0.64
C GLY A 131 -8.27 -7.96 -1.96
N ILE A 132 -9.48 -8.41 -2.30
CA ILE A 132 -10.22 -7.91 -3.48
C ILE A 132 -10.52 -6.41 -3.32
N GLY A 133 -10.94 -5.98 -2.13
CA GLY A 133 -11.15 -4.56 -1.84
C GLY A 133 -9.89 -3.72 -2.03
N HIS A 134 -8.74 -4.22 -1.57
CA HIS A 134 -7.43 -3.56 -1.78
C HIS A 134 -7.06 -3.50 -3.27
N VAL A 135 -7.39 -4.53 -4.06
CA VAL A 135 -7.21 -4.48 -5.53
C VAL A 135 -8.06 -3.38 -6.14
N VAL A 136 -9.33 -3.28 -5.76
CA VAL A 136 -10.24 -2.26 -6.30
C VAL A 136 -9.73 -0.84 -6.08
N ILE A 137 -9.17 -0.53 -4.90
CA ILE A 137 -8.68 0.82 -4.60
C ILE A 137 -7.29 1.10 -5.19
N ASN A 138 -6.44 0.08 -5.37
CA ASN A 138 -5.07 0.23 -5.85
C ASN A 138 -4.92 0.09 -7.38
N LEU A 139 -5.85 -0.61 -8.04
CA LEU A 139 -5.82 -0.82 -9.48
C LEU A 139 -5.74 0.49 -10.29
N PRO A 140 -6.54 1.54 -10.00
CA PRO A 140 -6.45 2.80 -10.71
C PRO A 140 -5.08 3.45 -10.63
N LEU A 141 -4.44 3.38 -9.48
CA LEU A 141 -3.09 3.92 -9.26
C LEU A 141 -2.07 3.17 -10.11
N CYS A 142 -2.10 1.83 -10.07
CA CYS A 142 -1.22 0.99 -10.87
C CYS A 142 -1.43 1.23 -12.37
N PHE A 143 -2.70 1.31 -12.80
CA PHE A 143 -3.06 1.67 -14.17
C PHE A 143 -2.46 3.02 -14.57
N ALA A 144 -2.64 4.07 -13.76
CA ALA A 144 -2.15 5.41 -14.09
C ALA A 144 -0.63 5.47 -14.22
N ILE A 145 0.11 4.84 -13.29
CA ILE A 145 1.57 4.79 -13.32
C ILE A 145 2.06 4.08 -14.58
N VAL A 146 1.52 2.90 -14.89
CA VAL A 146 1.97 2.12 -16.03
C VAL A 146 1.54 2.79 -17.34
N TYR A 147 0.30 3.29 -17.43
CA TYR A 147 -0.22 3.95 -18.61
C TYR A 147 0.58 5.21 -18.98
N SER A 148 1.05 5.97 -17.98
CA SER A 148 1.90 7.15 -18.23
C SER A 148 3.24 6.84 -18.91
N GLN A 149 3.68 5.59 -18.87
CA GLN A 149 4.92 5.12 -19.50
C GLN A 149 4.70 4.43 -20.84
N MET A 150 3.43 4.26 -21.26
CA MET A 150 3.06 3.63 -22.54
C MET A 150 3.18 4.63 -23.70
N GLY A 151 4.42 4.94 -24.13
CA GLY A 151 4.71 5.91 -25.19
C GLY A 151 4.92 5.28 -26.57
N ASP A 152 5.25 6.15 -27.56
CA ASP A 152 5.51 5.76 -28.95
C ASP A 152 6.76 4.89 -29.09
N HIS A 153 7.76 5.12 -28.24
CA HIS A 153 9.01 4.35 -28.27
C HIS A 153 8.75 2.86 -28.06
N GLN A 154 7.96 2.51 -27.03
CA GLN A 154 7.58 1.12 -26.76
C GLN A 154 6.78 0.54 -27.94
N MET A 155 5.86 1.32 -28.50
CA MET A 155 5.03 0.89 -29.62
C MET A 155 5.87 0.54 -30.88
N ILE A 156 6.92 1.30 -31.18
CA ILE A 156 7.81 1.03 -32.30
C ILE A 156 8.55 -0.31 -32.11
N ILE A 157 9.07 -0.57 -30.93
CA ILE A 157 9.79 -1.81 -30.62
C ILE A 157 8.84 -3.01 -30.67
N GLU A 158 7.61 -2.86 -30.14
CA GLU A 158 6.59 -3.90 -30.19
C GLU A 158 6.19 -4.26 -31.64
N ARG A 159 6.08 -3.25 -32.54
CA ARG A 159 5.79 -3.47 -33.96
C ARG A 159 6.94 -4.23 -34.64
N ALA A 160 8.17 -3.78 -34.43
CA ALA A 160 9.34 -4.47 -35.00
C ALA A 160 9.40 -5.95 -34.55
N ALA A 161 9.05 -6.24 -33.32
CA ALA A 161 9.00 -7.62 -32.85
C ALA A 161 7.91 -8.46 -33.54
N ARG A 162 6.72 -7.87 -33.78
CA ARG A 162 5.66 -8.54 -34.54
C ARG A 162 6.08 -8.79 -36.02
N ASP A 163 6.77 -7.84 -36.61
CA ASP A 163 7.29 -7.99 -37.97
C ASP A 163 8.33 -9.12 -38.10
N LEU A 164 9.03 -9.43 -36.99
CA LEU A 164 9.92 -10.57 -36.83
C LEU A 164 9.19 -11.87 -36.45
N GLY A 165 7.85 -11.88 -36.38
CA GLY A 165 7.06 -13.08 -36.13
C GLY A 165 6.77 -13.36 -34.66
N ALA A 166 7.01 -12.43 -33.75
CA ALA A 166 6.68 -12.61 -32.33
C ALA A 166 5.15 -12.65 -32.10
N ALA A 167 4.68 -13.66 -31.37
CA ALA A 167 3.30 -13.75 -30.94
C ALA A 167 2.96 -12.66 -29.91
N GLU A 168 1.67 -12.25 -29.79
CA GLU A 168 1.24 -11.16 -28.88
C GLU A 168 1.69 -11.38 -27.41
N TRP A 169 1.57 -12.59 -26.89
CA TRP A 169 2.02 -12.89 -25.54
C TRP A 169 3.54 -12.72 -25.36
N GLN A 170 4.34 -12.99 -26.41
CA GLN A 170 5.79 -12.77 -26.40
C GLN A 170 6.10 -11.27 -26.39
N VAL A 171 5.38 -10.48 -27.19
CA VAL A 171 5.51 -9.02 -27.18
C VAL A 171 5.19 -8.47 -25.78
N VAL A 172 4.09 -8.89 -25.17
CA VAL A 172 3.69 -8.41 -23.83
C VAL A 172 4.70 -8.81 -22.76
N LEU A 173 5.04 -10.09 -22.66
CA LEU A 173 5.83 -10.62 -21.54
C LEU A 173 7.35 -10.44 -21.73
N LEU A 174 7.85 -10.54 -22.95
CA LEU A 174 9.30 -10.54 -23.22
C LEU A 174 9.84 -9.18 -23.67
N ILE A 175 8.96 -8.26 -24.07
CA ILE A 175 9.35 -6.95 -24.59
C ILE A 175 8.73 -5.85 -23.74
N THR A 176 7.40 -5.73 -23.73
CA THR A 176 6.70 -4.62 -23.07
C THR A 176 6.90 -4.63 -21.56
N ALA A 177 6.69 -5.78 -20.90
CA ALA A 177 6.81 -5.88 -19.44
C ALA A 177 8.26 -5.60 -18.95
N PRO A 178 9.33 -6.16 -19.58
CA PRO A 178 10.70 -5.80 -19.22
C PRO A 178 11.05 -4.32 -19.46
N MET A 179 10.56 -3.72 -20.54
CA MET A 179 10.77 -2.28 -20.80
C MET A 179 10.10 -1.39 -19.75
N LEU A 180 8.96 -1.81 -19.23
CA LEU A 180 8.19 -1.10 -18.22
C LEU A 180 8.51 -1.55 -16.78
N TRP A 181 9.52 -2.40 -16.61
CA TRP A 181 9.89 -2.93 -15.29
C TRP A 181 10.05 -1.84 -14.20
N PRO A 182 10.68 -0.68 -14.46
CA PRO A 182 10.77 0.37 -13.45
C PRO A 182 9.40 0.92 -13.02
N ALA A 183 8.47 1.08 -13.97
CA ALA A 183 7.11 1.53 -13.68
C ALA A 183 6.29 0.46 -12.94
N LEU A 184 6.41 -0.80 -13.36
CA LEU A 184 5.76 -1.94 -12.70
C LEU A 184 6.25 -2.09 -11.26
N PHE A 185 7.55 -1.95 -11.05
CA PHE A 185 8.18 -1.99 -9.73
C PHE A 185 7.69 -0.83 -8.85
N ALA A 186 7.67 0.40 -9.39
CA ALA A 186 7.17 1.56 -8.66
C ALA A 186 5.68 1.42 -8.30
N ALA A 187 4.85 0.95 -9.25
CA ALA A 187 3.44 0.69 -9.02
C ALA A 187 3.22 -0.37 -7.93
N PHE A 188 4.04 -1.45 -7.94
CA PHE A 188 3.96 -2.52 -6.94
C PHE A 188 4.26 -2.00 -5.53
N PHE A 189 5.39 -1.33 -5.35
CA PHE A 189 5.78 -0.86 -4.01
C PHE A 189 4.85 0.25 -3.49
N LEU A 190 4.38 1.13 -4.36
CA LEU A 190 3.43 2.15 -3.96
C LEU A 190 2.08 1.52 -3.57
N SER A 191 1.55 0.59 -4.38
CA SER A 191 0.35 -0.17 -4.05
C SER A 191 0.51 -0.97 -2.76
N MET A 192 1.67 -1.60 -2.54
CA MET A 192 1.98 -2.34 -1.33
C MET A 192 1.98 -1.43 -0.09
N THR A 193 2.54 -0.21 -0.20
CA THR A 193 2.53 0.76 0.89
C THR A 193 1.10 1.19 1.24
N PHE A 194 0.26 1.49 0.25
CA PHE A 194 -1.14 1.82 0.48
C PHE A 194 -1.95 0.65 1.05
N SER A 195 -1.70 -0.56 0.57
CA SER A 195 -2.37 -1.76 1.08
C SER A 195 -1.93 -2.11 2.51
N TRP A 196 -0.66 -1.86 2.86
CA TRP A 196 -0.12 -2.10 4.19
C TRP A 196 -0.81 -1.27 5.27
N ASP A 197 -1.06 0.00 4.99
CA ASP A 197 -1.63 0.98 5.93
C ASP A 197 -3.17 1.07 5.83
N GLU A 198 -3.79 0.27 4.94
CA GLU A 198 -5.22 0.34 4.71
C GLU A 198 -6.01 -0.30 5.86
N PHE A 199 -6.82 0.52 6.53
CA PHE A 199 -7.65 0.13 7.66
C PHE A 199 -9.12 -0.07 7.29
N VAL A 200 -9.71 0.84 6.52
CA VAL A 200 -11.18 0.95 6.36
C VAL A 200 -11.76 -0.25 5.63
N ILE A 201 -11.16 -0.62 4.50
CA ILE A 201 -11.58 -1.79 3.69
C ILE A 201 -11.38 -3.08 4.49
N SER A 202 -10.22 -3.21 5.15
CA SER A 202 -9.91 -4.35 5.99
C SER A 202 -10.90 -4.50 7.14
N TRP A 203 -11.22 -3.41 7.85
CA TRP A 203 -12.18 -3.42 8.97
C TRP A 203 -13.59 -3.81 8.54
N LEU A 204 -14.04 -3.37 7.36
CA LEU A 204 -15.37 -3.70 6.84
C LEU A 204 -15.47 -5.13 6.33
N LEU A 205 -14.42 -5.64 5.68
CA LEU A 205 -14.46 -6.88 4.91
C LEU A 205 -13.81 -8.09 5.61
N THR A 206 -13.14 -7.90 6.76
CA THR A 206 -12.63 -9.00 7.60
C THR A 206 -13.55 -9.28 8.79
N ARG A 207 -13.36 -10.43 9.46
CA ARG A 207 -14.15 -10.82 10.65
C ARG A 207 -13.26 -11.30 11.80
N PHE A 208 -12.68 -12.49 11.71
CA PHE A 208 -11.83 -13.09 12.73
C PHE A 208 -10.35 -12.96 12.38
N ASP A 209 -10.04 -13.21 11.11
CA ASP A 209 -8.70 -13.00 10.57
C ASP A 209 -8.60 -11.55 10.09
N THR A 210 -7.99 -10.71 10.89
CA THR A 210 -7.89 -9.29 10.64
C THR A 210 -6.49 -8.89 10.22
N THR A 211 -6.34 -7.69 9.67
CA THR A 211 -5.03 -7.07 9.37
C THR A 211 -4.51 -6.29 10.57
N LEU A 212 -3.22 -6.00 10.58
CA LEU A 212 -2.57 -5.29 11.68
C LEU A 212 -3.19 -3.91 11.99
N PRO A 213 -3.56 -3.06 11.02
CA PRO A 213 -4.27 -1.80 11.32
C PRO A 213 -5.58 -2.01 12.08
N VAL A 214 -6.32 -3.08 11.78
CA VAL A 214 -7.57 -3.43 12.49
C VAL A 214 -7.27 -3.88 13.92
N GLU A 215 -6.23 -4.67 14.15
CA GLU A 215 -5.82 -5.06 15.50
C GLU A 215 -5.32 -3.88 16.33
N ILE A 216 -4.58 -2.94 15.72
CA ILE A 216 -4.18 -1.69 16.39
C ILE A 216 -5.43 -0.89 16.81
N TRP A 217 -6.42 -0.80 15.95
CA TRP A 217 -7.69 -0.15 16.27
C TRP A 217 -8.39 -0.82 17.46
N ASN A 218 -8.44 -2.14 17.46
CA ASN A 218 -9.01 -2.92 18.57
C ASN A 218 -8.27 -2.66 19.89
N LEU A 219 -6.93 -2.57 19.85
CA LEU A 219 -6.13 -2.20 21.02
C LEU A 219 -6.45 -0.79 21.52
N MET A 220 -6.54 0.20 20.64
CA MET A 220 -6.86 1.58 21.03
C MET A 220 -8.24 1.69 21.69
N ARG A 221 -9.21 0.92 21.20
CA ARG A 221 -10.55 0.88 21.81
C ARG A 221 -10.60 0.19 23.17
N SER A 222 -9.66 -0.69 23.46
CA SER A 222 -9.57 -1.37 24.78
C SER A 222 -8.99 -0.49 25.89
N GLY A 223 -8.49 0.69 25.57
CA GLY A 223 -7.94 1.69 26.49
C GLY A 223 -6.51 2.08 26.20
N LEU A 224 -6.05 3.13 26.89
CA LEU A 224 -4.69 3.65 26.75
C LEU A 224 -3.69 2.64 27.35
N ASN A 225 -2.80 2.12 26.50
CA ASN A 225 -1.77 1.17 26.88
C ASN A 225 -0.48 1.46 26.09
N PRO A 226 0.71 1.51 26.70
CA PRO A 226 1.97 1.66 26.01
C PRO A 226 2.25 0.56 24.98
N LYS A 227 1.58 -0.59 25.06
CA LYS A 227 1.59 -1.64 24.04
C LYS A 227 1.15 -1.11 22.68
N THR A 228 0.12 -0.24 22.64
CA THR A 228 -0.32 0.41 21.40
C THR A 228 0.78 1.28 20.79
N ASN A 229 1.50 2.02 21.64
CA ASN A 229 2.64 2.82 21.20
C ASN A 229 3.79 1.94 20.69
N ALA A 230 4.05 0.80 21.34
CA ALA A 230 5.08 -0.15 20.91
C ALA A 230 4.74 -0.78 19.54
N VAL A 231 3.48 -1.14 19.30
CA VAL A 231 3.03 -1.61 17.97
C VAL A 231 3.19 -0.51 16.94
N GLY A 232 2.75 0.72 17.23
CA GLY A 232 2.89 1.87 16.33
C GLY A 232 4.36 2.16 15.97
N ALA A 233 5.27 2.10 16.96
CA ALA A 233 6.69 2.27 16.75
C ALA A 233 7.30 1.17 15.86
N LEU A 234 6.88 -0.09 16.03
CA LEU A 234 7.30 -1.20 15.17
C LEU A 234 6.79 -1.04 13.74
N VAL A 235 5.51 -0.70 13.55
CA VAL A 235 4.91 -0.47 12.23
C VAL A 235 5.62 0.68 11.52
N PHE A 236 5.86 1.79 12.22
CA PHE A 236 6.60 2.92 11.68
C PHE A 236 8.03 2.52 11.27
N GLY A 237 8.72 1.72 12.11
CA GLY A 237 10.04 1.19 11.80
C GLY A 237 10.05 0.31 10.55
N VAL A 238 9.05 -0.57 10.39
CA VAL A 238 8.89 -1.40 9.19
C VAL A 238 8.61 -0.54 7.95
N SER A 239 7.75 0.47 8.06
CA SER A 239 7.44 1.39 6.96
C SER A 239 8.67 2.17 6.49
N ILE A 240 9.50 2.66 7.42
CA ILE A 240 10.77 3.31 7.09
C ILE A 240 11.73 2.32 6.39
N LEU A 241 11.84 1.10 6.92
CA LEU A 241 12.70 0.07 6.32
C LEU A 241 12.29 -0.23 4.88
N LEU A 242 10.98 -0.39 4.63
CA LEU A 242 10.45 -0.62 3.29
C LEU A 242 10.73 0.58 2.36
N ALA A 243 10.57 1.81 2.84
CA ALA A 243 10.87 3.00 2.07
C ALA A 243 12.36 3.09 1.69
N ILE A 244 13.26 2.81 2.64
CA ILE A 244 14.72 2.78 2.41
C ILE A 244 15.09 1.68 1.40
N LEU A 245 14.53 0.47 1.56
CA LEU A 245 14.77 -0.64 0.63
C LEU A 245 14.31 -0.29 -0.79
N PHE A 246 13.13 0.34 -0.91
CA PHE A 246 12.62 0.82 -2.20
C PHE A 246 13.60 1.82 -2.84
N GLU A 247 14.03 2.81 -2.08
CA GLU A 247 14.95 3.85 -2.59
C GLU A 247 16.30 3.26 -3.02
N LEU A 248 16.88 2.37 -2.21
CA LEU A 248 18.14 1.70 -2.53
C LEU A 248 18.05 0.88 -3.82
N VAL A 249 16.93 0.18 -4.03
CA VAL A 249 16.72 -0.61 -5.27
C VAL A 249 16.49 0.31 -6.46
N ALA A 250 15.73 1.40 -6.28
CA ALA A 250 15.46 2.39 -7.33
C ALA A 250 16.74 3.14 -7.77
N LEU A 251 17.60 3.53 -6.80
CA LEU A 251 18.86 4.23 -7.07
C LEU A 251 19.89 3.33 -7.79
N ARG A 252 19.99 2.05 -7.42
CA ARG A 252 20.93 1.10 -8.07
C ARG A 252 20.65 0.87 -9.55
N ARG A 253 19.47 1.25 -10.04
CA ARG A 253 19.03 1.04 -11.43
C ARG A 253 19.00 2.31 -12.28
N ARG A 254 19.49 3.46 -11.78
CA ARG A 254 19.72 4.63 -12.62
C ARG A 254 21.00 4.37 -13.41
N PRO A 255 20.93 4.12 -14.75
CA PRO A 255 22.13 4.13 -15.56
C PRO A 255 22.72 5.54 -15.50
N ALA A 256 24.04 5.62 -15.35
CA ALA A 256 24.81 6.86 -15.38
C ALA A 256 24.70 7.50 -16.77
#